data_a18d0a62e4d7d53503e484ae57a871cb
#
_entry.id   a18d0a62e4d7d53503e484ae57a871cb
#
_cell.length_a   1.000
_cell.length_b   1.000
_cell.length_c   1.000
_cell.angle_alpha   90.00
_cell.angle_beta   90.00
_cell.angle_gamma   90.00
#
_symmetry.space_group_name_H-M   'P 1'
#
loop_
_entity.id
_entity.type
_entity.pdbx_description
1 polymer ?
#
loop_
_entity_poly.entity_id
_entity_poly.type
_entity_poly.pdbx_seq_one_letter_code
_entity_poly.pdbx_strand_id
1 'polypeptide(L)'
;VNKVKRLLKQLKCPMYGHRFGPKKYKFYENIVALLIRYYCRLSYRRVVYFLDLLGIKCPSKSALQYTANKIKSEFWNRLLELTSGAKHEIIALDATGFSRTNPSYHYLRRIDGKIPKIYVKLNTGLSILNRKFCAAKIRIIPAHDIKDALALLRKVNTRKVVADKGYDANYLHEYCFSNNIEAHIPLREYGKSKHKNWSKRRLAAKHFDKTVYHQRELIESCFGSVKRKYGSSVNSKKASTIKSDIYGRLVCHNIFYYFIRVLGQSHANRNFYIINYNIFINSD
;
A
#
# COMPACT_ATOMS: atom_id res chain seq x y z
N VAL A 1 -15.89 8.86 -8.81
CA VAL A 1 -16.05 8.03 -10.02
C VAL A 1 -15.09 8.48 -11.11
N ASN A 2 -15.07 9.76 -11.52
CA ASN A 2 -14.27 10.26 -12.65
C ASN A 2 -12.74 10.04 -12.47
N LYS A 3 -12.20 10.21 -11.26
CA LYS A 3 -10.79 9.92 -10.96
C LYS A 3 -10.44 8.45 -11.22
N VAL A 4 -11.31 7.52 -10.80
CA VAL A 4 -11.09 6.09 -11.03
C VAL A 4 -11.18 5.75 -12.52
N LYS A 5 -12.15 6.31 -13.25
CA LYS A 5 -12.24 6.14 -14.71
C LYS A 5 -10.95 6.59 -15.42
N ARG A 6 -10.39 7.76 -15.05
CA ARG A 6 -9.13 8.27 -15.61
C ARG A 6 -7.96 7.33 -15.33
N LEU A 7 -7.81 6.86 -14.09
CA LEU A 7 -6.76 5.91 -13.72
C LEU A 7 -6.86 4.60 -14.52
N LEU A 8 -8.07 4.04 -14.67
CA LEU A 8 -8.26 2.80 -15.44
C LEU A 8 -8.01 3.01 -16.94
N LYS A 9 -8.34 4.20 -17.50
CA LYS A 9 -7.99 4.55 -18.87
C LYS A 9 -6.47 4.62 -19.07
N GLN A 10 -5.74 5.24 -18.14
CA GLN A 10 -4.27 5.28 -18.15
C GLN A 10 -3.64 3.87 -18.08
N LEU A 11 -4.26 2.96 -17.33
CA LEU A 11 -3.85 1.55 -17.27
C LEU A 11 -4.23 0.74 -18.51
N LYS A 12 -4.92 1.35 -19.49
CA LYS A 12 -5.45 0.66 -20.67
C LYS A 12 -6.32 -0.54 -20.29
N CYS A 13 -7.11 -0.40 -19.21
CA CYS A 13 -8.00 -1.47 -18.77
C CYS A 13 -9.13 -1.69 -19.76
N PRO A 14 -9.58 -2.95 -20.00
CA PRO A 14 -10.70 -3.25 -20.87
C PRO A 14 -11.98 -2.65 -20.28
N MET A 15 -12.94 -2.29 -21.17
CA MET A 15 -14.23 -1.75 -20.78
C MET A 15 -15.02 -2.73 -19.89
N TYR A 16 -14.89 -4.02 -20.14
CA TYR A 16 -15.55 -5.10 -19.39
C TYR A 16 -14.53 -6.07 -18.82
N GLY A 17 -14.81 -6.62 -17.63
CA GLY A 17 -13.91 -7.52 -16.93
C GLY A 17 -13.84 -8.95 -17.50
N HIS A 18 -14.59 -9.24 -18.58
CA HIS A 18 -14.62 -10.54 -19.24
C HIS A 18 -14.83 -10.36 -20.75
N ARG A 19 -14.33 -11.31 -21.53
CA ARG A 19 -14.42 -11.30 -23.00
C ARG A 19 -15.80 -11.74 -23.50
N PHE A 20 -16.38 -12.75 -22.87
CA PHE A 20 -17.65 -13.38 -23.21
C PHE A 20 -18.71 -13.16 -22.11
N GLY A 21 -19.98 -13.29 -22.43
CA GLY A 21 -21.09 -13.17 -21.50
C GLY A 21 -21.74 -11.76 -21.45
N PRO A 22 -22.79 -11.58 -20.61
CA PRO A 22 -23.57 -10.35 -20.56
C PRO A 22 -22.74 -9.17 -20.08
N LYS A 23 -22.67 -8.12 -20.89
CA LYS A 23 -21.91 -6.88 -20.63
C LYS A 23 -22.71 -5.84 -19.83
N LYS A 24 -23.39 -6.29 -18.76
CA LYS A 24 -24.29 -5.45 -17.95
C LYS A 24 -23.54 -4.34 -17.18
N TYR A 25 -22.31 -4.64 -16.68
CA TYR A 25 -21.53 -3.72 -15.86
C TYR A 25 -20.14 -3.52 -16.45
N LYS A 26 -19.70 -2.27 -16.53
CA LYS A 26 -18.36 -1.91 -16.99
C LYS A 26 -17.34 -2.24 -15.88
N PHE A 27 -16.10 -2.48 -16.26
CA PHE A 27 -15.04 -2.84 -15.30
C PHE A 27 -14.83 -1.75 -14.23
N TYR A 28 -14.91 -0.47 -14.63
CA TYR A 28 -14.76 0.62 -13.68
C TYR A 28 -15.84 0.63 -12.58
N GLU A 29 -17.07 0.20 -12.87
CA GLU A 29 -18.16 0.12 -11.88
C GLU A 29 -17.83 -0.89 -10.80
N ASN A 30 -17.25 -2.04 -11.18
CA ASN A 30 -16.75 -3.03 -10.23
C ASN A 30 -15.64 -2.45 -9.34
N ILE A 31 -14.66 -1.74 -9.95
CA ILE A 31 -13.54 -1.16 -9.18
C ILE A 31 -14.01 -0.06 -8.24
N VAL A 32 -14.91 0.83 -8.68
CA VAL A 32 -15.50 1.87 -7.84
C VAL A 32 -16.22 1.25 -6.63
N ALA A 33 -17.08 0.27 -6.87
CA ALA A 33 -17.80 -0.42 -5.80
C ALA A 33 -16.85 -1.13 -4.80
N LEU A 34 -15.78 -1.77 -5.31
CA LEU A 34 -14.75 -2.37 -4.45
C LEU A 34 -13.98 -1.32 -3.63
N LEU A 35 -13.60 -0.18 -4.23
CA LEU A 35 -12.92 0.89 -3.50
C LEU A 35 -13.83 1.51 -2.42
N ILE A 36 -15.13 1.73 -2.71
CA ILE A 36 -16.11 2.18 -1.72
C ILE A 36 -16.24 1.14 -0.59
N ARG A 37 -16.31 -0.14 -0.94
CA ARG A 37 -16.33 -1.22 0.04
C ARG A 37 -15.11 -1.16 0.99
N TYR A 38 -13.91 -0.97 0.46
CA TYR A 38 -12.68 -0.89 1.27
C TYR A 38 -12.62 0.38 2.09
N TYR A 39 -12.99 1.51 1.50
CA TYR A 39 -13.01 2.82 2.15
C TYR A 39 -13.97 2.87 3.33
N CYS A 40 -15.22 2.41 3.13
CA CYS A 40 -16.28 2.41 4.14
C CYS A 40 -16.28 1.14 5.02
N ARG A 41 -15.33 0.22 4.84
CA ARG A 41 -15.25 -1.05 5.59
C ARG A 41 -16.51 -1.91 5.49
N LEU A 42 -17.20 -1.88 4.36
CA LEU A 42 -18.46 -2.59 4.15
C LEU A 42 -18.22 -4.06 3.76
N SER A 43 -19.21 -4.93 4.07
CA SER A 43 -19.26 -6.26 3.45
C SER A 43 -19.71 -6.15 1.98
N TYR A 44 -19.50 -7.22 1.18
CA TYR A 44 -19.99 -7.25 -0.21
C TYR A 44 -21.50 -7.06 -0.32
N ARG A 45 -22.27 -7.51 0.68
CA ARG A 45 -23.73 -7.30 0.71
C ARG A 45 -24.05 -5.86 1.03
N ARG A 46 -23.41 -5.29 2.07
CA ARG A 46 -23.69 -3.91 2.51
C ARG A 46 -23.31 -2.87 1.47
N VAL A 47 -22.22 -3.05 0.71
CA VAL A 47 -21.86 -2.08 -0.33
C VAL A 47 -22.88 -2.06 -1.47
N VAL A 48 -23.47 -3.20 -1.83
CA VAL A 48 -24.52 -3.25 -2.85
C VAL A 48 -25.74 -2.47 -2.39
N TYR A 49 -26.24 -2.73 -1.18
CA TYR A 49 -27.37 -1.96 -0.61
C TYR A 49 -27.07 -0.48 -0.44
N PHE A 50 -25.86 -0.16 0.00
CA PHE A 50 -25.45 1.26 0.16
C PHE A 50 -25.43 2.01 -1.16
N LEU A 51 -24.95 1.40 -2.24
CA LEU A 51 -24.94 2.03 -3.56
C LEU A 51 -26.33 2.08 -4.19
N ASP A 52 -27.14 1.07 -3.96
CA ASP A 52 -28.55 1.03 -4.38
C ASP A 52 -29.35 2.17 -3.73
N LEU A 53 -29.20 2.37 -2.41
CA LEU A 53 -29.79 3.48 -1.67
C LEU A 53 -29.41 4.87 -2.25
N LEU A 54 -28.22 5.00 -2.81
CA LEU A 54 -27.72 6.21 -3.44
C LEU A 54 -28.13 6.33 -4.93
N GLY A 55 -28.93 5.41 -5.46
CA GLY A 55 -29.30 5.36 -6.89
C GLY A 55 -28.12 5.03 -7.81
N ILE A 56 -27.00 4.51 -7.26
CA ILE A 56 -25.79 4.21 -8.03
C ILE A 56 -25.83 2.75 -8.49
N LYS A 57 -25.84 2.55 -9.82
CA LYS A 57 -25.80 1.22 -10.43
C LYS A 57 -24.59 0.44 -9.95
N CYS A 58 -24.83 -0.71 -9.29
CA CYS A 58 -23.80 -1.54 -8.68
C CYS A 58 -23.92 -3.00 -9.13
N PRO A 59 -22.80 -3.69 -9.42
CA PRO A 59 -22.79 -5.13 -9.62
C PRO A 59 -23.25 -5.89 -8.36
N SER A 60 -23.81 -7.10 -8.55
CA SER A 60 -24.22 -7.95 -7.43
C SER A 60 -23.05 -8.33 -6.50
N LYS A 61 -23.38 -8.72 -5.27
CA LYS A 61 -22.37 -9.18 -4.30
C LYS A 61 -21.44 -10.27 -4.86
N SER A 62 -21.99 -11.22 -5.61
CA SER A 62 -21.23 -12.32 -6.21
C SER A 62 -20.32 -11.86 -7.32
N ALA A 63 -20.77 -10.91 -8.16
CA ALA A 63 -19.96 -10.30 -9.22
C ALA A 63 -18.78 -9.49 -8.63
N LEU A 64 -19.01 -8.72 -7.57
CA LEU A 64 -17.95 -7.99 -6.87
C LEU A 64 -16.94 -8.94 -6.23
N GLN A 65 -17.39 -10.00 -5.58
CA GLN A 65 -16.52 -11.01 -4.98
C GLN A 65 -15.70 -11.74 -6.05
N TYR A 66 -16.33 -12.11 -7.17
CA TYR A 66 -15.64 -12.70 -8.32
C TYR A 66 -14.57 -11.78 -8.87
N THR A 67 -14.90 -10.50 -9.09
CA THR A 67 -13.95 -9.48 -9.57
C THR A 67 -12.77 -9.34 -8.59
N ALA A 68 -13.02 -9.18 -7.29
CA ALA A 68 -11.97 -9.10 -6.28
C ALA A 68 -11.07 -10.34 -6.24
N ASN A 69 -11.62 -11.52 -6.53
CA ASN A 69 -10.87 -12.78 -6.60
C ASN A 69 -9.99 -12.89 -7.85
N LYS A 70 -10.44 -12.32 -8.98
CA LYS A 70 -9.74 -12.40 -10.28
C LYS A 70 -8.66 -11.32 -10.46
N ILE A 71 -8.76 -10.19 -9.78
CA ILE A 71 -7.78 -9.11 -9.90
C ILE A 71 -6.42 -9.57 -9.36
N LYS A 72 -5.42 -9.51 -10.22
CA LYS A 72 -4.03 -9.85 -9.88
C LYS A 72 -3.35 -8.73 -9.09
N SER A 73 -2.35 -9.06 -8.28
CA SER A 73 -1.55 -8.09 -7.51
C SER A 73 -0.87 -7.05 -8.40
N GLU A 74 -0.56 -7.42 -9.65
CA GLU A 74 0.05 -6.52 -10.63
C GLU A 74 -0.85 -5.32 -10.97
N PHE A 75 -2.13 -5.55 -11.20
CA PHE A 75 -3.11 -4.48 -11.40
C PHE A 75 -3.10 -3.47 -10.25
N TRP A 76 -3.11 -3.97 -9.02
CA TRP A 76 -3.08 -3.11 -7.83
C TRP A 76 -1.79 -2.32 -7.71
N ASN A 77 -0.63 -2.94 -7.98
CA ASN A 77 0.66 -2.25 -7.97
C ASN A 77 0.72 -1.14 -9.02
N ARG A 78 0.21 -1.38 -10.23
CA ARG A 78 0.10 -0.33 -11.26
C ARG A 78 -0.82 0.83 -10.83
N LEU A 79 -1.89 0.55 -10.07
CA LEU A 79 -2.71 1.61 -9.47
C LEU A 79 -1.95 2.37 -8.36
N LEU A 80 -1.15 1.69 -7.55
CA LEU A 80 -0.30 2.34 -6.55
C LEU A 80 0.72 3.27 -7.22
N GLU A 81 1.41 2.78 -8.24
CA GLU A 81 2.36 3.56 -9.05
C GLU A 81 1.70 4.83 -9.62
N LEU A 82 0.59 4.69 -10.34
CA LEU A 82 -0.14 5.83 -10.93
C LEU A 82 -0.64 6.84 -9.89
N THR A 83 -1.01 6.37 -8.70
CA THR A 83 -1.54 7.26 -7.65
C THR A 83 -0.46 7.89 -6.79
N SER A 84 0.75 7.31 -6.75
CA SER A 84 1.89 7.86 -6.00
C SER A 84 2.80 8.75 -6.83
N GLY A 85 2.83 8.55 -8.16
CA GLY A 85 3.72 9.23 -9.09
C GLY A 85 4.82 8.31 -9.63
N ALA A 86 5.42 8.70 -10.75
CA ALA A 86 6.39 7.88 -11.48
C ALA A 86 7.83 7.95 -10.90
N LYS A 87 8.19 9.06 -10.26
CA LYS A 87 9.53 9.30 -9.69
C LYS A 87 9.42 9.73 -8.24
N HIS A 88 10.34 9.25 -7.42
CA HIS A 88 10.37 9.53 -5.99
C HIS A 88 11.77 9.96 -5.57
N GLU A 89 11.88 10.97 -4.72
CA GLU A 89 13.17 11.38 -4.15
C GLU A 89 13.63 10.37 -3.11
N ILE A 90 12.76 10.06 -2.15
CA ILE A 90 13.04 9.10 -1.07
C ILE A 90 11.89 8.13 -0.92
N ILE A 91 12.21 6.84 -0.83
CA ILE A 91 11.26 5.78 -0.50
C ILE A 91 11.64 5.12 0.81
N ALA A 92 10.68 4.97 1.72
CA ALA A 92 10.82 4.11 2.88
C ALA A 92 10.31 2.71 2.56
N LEU A 93 11.10 1.68 2.91
CA LEU A 93 10.68 0.28 2.89
C LEU A 93 10.40 -0.18 4.32
N ASP A 94 9.24 -0.77 4.52
CA ASP A 94 8.89 -1.38 5.79
C ASP A 94 7.75 -2.39 5.63
N ALA A 95 7.45 -3.13 6.69
CA ALA A 95 6.41 -4.13 6.73
C ALA A 95 5.47 -3.96 7.90
N THR A 96 4.22 -4.36 7.70
CA THR A 96 3.23 -4.38 8.79
C THR A 96 2.33 -5.60 8.68
N GLY A 97 1.76 -6.03 9.81
CA GLY A 97 0.81 -7.13 9.88
C GLY A 97 -0.65 -6.66 9.88
N PHE A 98 -1.52 -7.43 9.22
CA PHE A 98 -2.97 -7.33 9.36
C PHE A 98 -3.47 -8.62 10.00
N SER A 99 -4.24 -8.51 11.10
CA SER A 99 -4.81 -9.68 11.74
C SER A 99 -5.88 -10.33 10.86
N ARG A 100 -5.96 -11.66 10.89
CA ARG A 100 -7.07 -12.40 10.32
C ARG A 100 -8.10 -12.61 11.43
N THR A 101 -9.23 -11.91 11.35
CA THR A 101 -10.36 -12.20 12.24
C THR A 101 -10.90 -13.59 11.86
N ASN A 102 -10.67 -14.53 12.75
CA ASN A 102 -11.32 -15.84 12.67
C ASN A 102 -12.42 -15.88 13.75
N PRO A 103 -13.70 -15.98 13.38
CA PRO A 103 -14.79 -16.09 14.36
C PRO A 103 -14.64 -17.33 15.26
N SER A 104 -13.85 -18.31 14.86
CA SER A 104 -13.54 -19.50 15.65
C SER A 104 -12.26 -19.40 16.48
N TYR A 105 -11.78 -18.17 16.77
CA TYR A 105 -10.60 -17.98 17.62
C TYR A 105 -10.72 -18.66 18.99
N HIS A 106 -11.90 -18.62 19.55
CA HIS A 106 -12.23 -19.33 20.79
C HIS A 106 -12.22 -20.85 20.62
N TYR A 107 -12.62 -21.34 19.46
CA TYR A 107 -12.60 -22.75 19.11
C TYR A 107 -11.17 -23.27 18.87
N LEU A 108 -10.35 -22.54 18.14
CA LEU A 108 -8.94 -22.87 17.93
C LEU A 108 -8.17 -22.92 19.26
N ARG A 109 -8.49 -22.02 20.19
CA ARG A 109 -7.92 -22.03 21.53
C ARG A 109 -8.27 -23.28 22.34
N ARG A 110 -9.47 -23.83 22.12
CA ARG A 110 -9.93 -25.07 22.77
C ARG A 110 -9.24 -26.32 22.25
N ILE A 111 -8.96 -26.38 20.94
CA ILE A 111 -8.41 -27.60 20.30
C ILE A 111 -6.91 -27.70 20.48
N ASP A 112 -6.16 -26.62 20.25
CA ASP A 112 -4.69 -26.68 20.14
C ASP A 112 -3.96 -26.12 21.37
N GLY A 113 -4.66 -25.58 22.36
CA GLY A 113 -4.05 -24.91 23.52
C GLY A 113 -3.12 -23.73 23.17
N LYS A 114 -2.79 -23.53 21.88
CA LYS A 114 -1.96 -22.46 21.34
C LYS A 114 -2.75 -21.64 20.33
N ILE A 115 -2.72 -20.32 20.50
CA ILE A 115 -3.34 -19.39 19.55
C ILE A 115 -2.37 -19.19 18.39
N PRO A 116 -2.68 -19.68 17.17
CA PRO A 116 -1.82 -19.41 16.03
C PRO A 116 -1.80 -17.89 15.77
N LYS A 117 -0.61 -17.30 15.72
CA LYS A 117 -0.43 -15.90 15.30
C LYS A 117 -0.69 -15.80 13.79
N ILE A 118 -1.97 -15.87 13.40
CA ILE A 118 -2.38 -15.79 12.00
C ILE A 118 -2.48 -14.32 11.62
N TYR A 119 -1.49 -13.82 10.91
CA TYR A 119 -1.51 -12.48 10.34
C TYR A 119 -1.08 -12.51 8.86
N VAL A 120 -1.54 -11.53 8.13
CA VAL A 120 -1.13 -11.30 6.75
C VAL A 120 -0.07 -10.21 6.77
N LYS A 121 1.06 -10.47 6.15
CA LYS A 121 2.17 -9.52 6.09
C LYS A 121 2.08 -8.66 4.84
N LEU A 122 2.11 -7.35 5.02
CA LEU A 122 2.24 -6.35 3.99
C LEU A 122 3.66 -5.80 4.03
N ASN A 123 4.43 -6.02 2.96
CA ASN A 123 5.68 -5.31 2.70
C ASN A 123 5.40 -4.22 1.65
N THR A 124 5.89 -3.00 1.85
CA THR A 124 5.58 -1.90 0.95
C THR A 124 6.68 -0.85 0.88
N GLY A 125 6.70 -0.09 -0.22
CA GLY A 125 7.44 1.15 -0.37
C GLY A 125 6.50 2.35 -0.26
N LEU A 126 6.87 3.32 0.57
CA LEU A 126 6.19 4.59 0.75
C LEU A 126 7.04 5.73 0.19
N SER A 127 6.50 6.53 -0.67
CA SER A 127 7.10 7.82 -1.04
C SER A 127 7.01 8.80 0.11
N ILE A 128 8.15 9.22 0.64
CA ILE A 128 8.23 10.08 1.82
C ILE A 128 7.61 11.45 1.54
N LEU A 129 7.91 12.03 0.39
CA LEU A 129 7.49 13.39 0.05
C LEU A 129 5.97 13.55 -0.03
N ASN A 130 5.28 12.59 -0.63
CA ASN A 130 3.83 12.67 -0.83
C ASN A 130 3.03 11.74 0.09
N ARG A 131 3.70 10.95 0.94
CA ARG A 131 3.13 9.98 1.89
C ARG A 131 2.17 8.98 1.23
N LYS A 132 2.50 8.54 0.02
CA LYS A 132 1.72 7.58 -0.75
C LYS A 132 2.48 6.28 -0.94
N PHE A 133 1.75 5.17 -0.89
CA PHE A 133 2.32 3.85 -1.16
C PHE A 133 2.57 3.69 -2.66
N CYS A 134 3.81 3.37 -3.04
CA CYS A 134 4.22 3.26 -4.44
C CYS A 134 4.31 1.81 -4.94
N ALA A 135 4.64 0.87 -4.06
CA ALA A 135 4.67 -0.56 -4.35
C ALA A 135 4.29 -1.36 -3.12
N ALA A 136 3.71 -2.53 -3.32
CA ALA A 136 3.39 -3.42 -2.20
C ALA A 136 3.51 -4.90 -2.60
N LYS A 137 3.80 -5.75 -1.61
CA LYS A 137 3.75 -7.20 -1.70
C LYS A 137 3.10 -7.77 -0.46
N ILE A 138 2.07 -8.58 -0.65
CA ILE A 138 1.27 -9.16 0.43
C ILE A 138 1.54 -10.65 0.51
N ARG A 139 1.96 -11.09 1.70
CA ARG A 139 2.20 -12.50 2.03
C ARG A 139 1.14 -13.02 2.97
N ILE A 140 0.52 -14.12 2.58
CA ILE A 140 -0.41 -14.87 3.43
C ILE A 140 0.36 -15.66 4.48
N ILE A 141 1.49 -16.24 4.08
CA ILE A 141 2.45 -16.87 4.98
C ILE A 141 3.57 -15.85 5.20
N PRO A 142 3.79 -15.37 6.43
CA PRO A 142 4.83 -14.40 6.75
C PRO A 142 6.23 -14.91 6.41
N ALA A 143 7.09 -14.02 5.96
CA ALA A 143 8.50 -14.27 5.73
C ALA A 143 9.31 -13.05 6.18
N HIS A 144 10.63 -13.16 6.25
CA HIS A 144 11.51 -12.04 6.54
C HIS A 144 11.35 -10.92 5.50
N ASP A 145 11.38 -9.66 5.94
CA ASP A 145 11.09 -8.47 5.12
C ASP A 145 12.04 -8.31 3.95
N ILE A 146 13.30 -8.60 4.18
CA ILE A 146 14.36 -8.52 3.17
C ILE A 146 14.06 -9.35 1.91
N LYS A 147 13.31 -10.46 2.02
CA LYS A 147 12.94 -11.31 0.88
C LYS A 147 12.09 -10.59 -0.17
N ASP A 148 11.44 -9.50 0.21
CA ASP A 148 10.57 -8.74 -0.68
C ASP A 148 11.14 -7.39 -1.10
N ALA A 149 12.19 -6.91 -0.46
CA ALA A 149 12.79 -5.61 -0.67
C ALA A 149 13.17 -5.36 -2.13
N LEU A 150 13.90 -6.29 -2.73
CA LEU A 150 14.33 -6.17 -4.12
C LEU A 150 13.14 -6.15 -5.11
N ALA A 151 12.11 -6.97 -4.84
CA ALA A 151 10.91 -7.01 -5.67
C ALA A 151 10.07 -5.73 -5.55
N LEU A 152 10.16 -5.01 -4.44
CA LEU A 152 9.56 -3.69 -4.26
C LEU A 152 10.37 -2.60 -4.96
N LEU A 153 11.69 -2.57 -4.77
CA LEU A 153 12.57 -1.58 -5.40
C LEU A 153 12.54 -1.63 -6.93
N ARG A 154 12.45 -2.83 -7.52
CA ARG A 154 12.32 -2.99 -8.98
C ARG A 154 11.04 -2.39 -9.57
N LYS A 155 10.05 -2.07 -8.74
CA LYS A 155 8.77 -1.47 -9.18
C LYS A 155 8.72 0.04 -9.04
N VAL A 156 9.77 0.65 -8.51
CA VAL A 156 9.78 2.07 -8.19
C VAL A 156 11.03 2.75 -8.73
N ASN A 157 10.88 3.98 -9.16
CA ASN A 157 11.99 4.83 -9.55
C ASN A 157 12.27 5.81 -8.41
N THR A 158 13.42 5.67 -7.74
CA THR A 158 13.79 6.49 -6.58
C THR A 158 15.28 6.83 -6.59
N ARG A 159 15.64 7.95 -5.98
CA ARG A 159 17.04 8.34 -5.74
C ARG A 159 17.58 7.76 -4.43
N LYS A 160 16.74 7.73 -3.39
CA LYS A 160 17.15 7.29 -2.06
C LYS A 160 16.19 6.25 -1.51
N VAL A 161 16.73 5.31 -0.74
CA VAL A 161 15.93 4.33 -0.01
C VAL A 161 16.32 4.35 1.46
N VAL A 162 15.31 4.37 2.32
CA VAL A 162 15.46 4.22 3.78
C VAL A 162 14.76 2.95 4.22
N ALA A 163 15.40 2.16 5.08
CA ALA A 163 14.80 0.96 5.66
C ALA A 163 15.48 0.64 6.99
N ASP A 164 14.85 -0.22 7.80
CA ASP A 164 15.45 -0.63 9.06
C ASP A 164 16.65 -1.57 8.84
N LYS A 165 17.41 -1.86 9.91
CA LYS A 165 18.53 -2.80 9.85
C LYS A 165 18.15 -4.23 9.44
N GLY A 166 16.84 -4.56 9.46
CA GLY A 166 16.30 -5.82 8.95
C GLY A 166 16.50 -6.01 7.46
N TYR A 167 16.64 -4.91 6.73
CA TYR A 167 16.87 -4.87 5.28
C TYR A 167 18.34 -4.87 4.88
N ASP A 168 19.28 -4.90 5.84
CA ASP A 168 20.71 -4.90 5.56
C ASP A 168 21.17 -6.25 4.97
N ALA A 169 21.31 -6.31 3.64
CA ALA A 169 21.82 -7.47 2.91
C ALA A 169 22.65 -7.03 1.69
N ASN A 170 23.76 -7.73 1.41
CA ASN A 170 24.69 -7.39 0.35
C ASN A 170 24.00 -7.20 -1.01
N TYR A 171 23.14 -8.14 -1.41
CA TYR A 171 22.46 -8.08 -2.72
C TYR A 171 21.54 -6.84 -2.85
N LEU A 172 20.99 -6.32 -1.75
CA LEU A 172 20.18 -5.11 -1.78
C LEU A 172 21.04 -3.87 -1.98
N HIS A 173 22.18 -3.78 -1.28
CA HIS A 173 23.16 -2.71 -1.46
C HIS A 173 23.79 -2.74 -2.86
N GLU A 174 24.08 -3.92 -3.39
CA GLU A 174 24.56 -4.10 -4.77
C GLU A 174 23.54 -3.59 -5.79
N TYR A 175 22.27 -3.96 -5.63
CA TYR A 175 21.20 -3.46 -6.49
C TYR A 175 21.07 -1.93 -6.40
N CYS A 176 21.09 -1.37 -5.21
CA CYS A 176 21.01 0.09 -5.03
C CYS A 176 22.20 0.77 -5.72
N PHE A 177 23.41 0.27 -5.52
CA PHE A 177 24.62 0.82 -6.15
C PHE A 177 24.55 0.74 -7.69
N SER A 178 24.15 -0.39 -8.24
CA SER A 178 24.05 -0.60 -9.71
C SER A 178 22.96 0.24 -10.38
N ASN A 179 22.00 0.76 -9.61
CA ASN A 179 20.91 1.61 -10.09
C ASN A 179 21.02 3.07 -9.63
N ASN A 180 22.18 3.49 -9.10
CA ASN A 180 22.42 4.84 -8.58
C ASN A 180 21.41 5.25 -7.49
N ILE A 181 21.04 4.33 -6.60
CA ILE A 181 20.16 4.57 -5.46
C ILE A 181 20.99 4.66 -4.18
N GLU A 182 20.89 5.79 -3.48
CA GLU A 182 21.52 5.96 -2.18
C GLU A 182 20.76 5.15 -1.11
N ALA A 183 21.43 4.19 -0.47
CA ALA A 183 20.82 3.34 0.55
C ALA A 183 21.18 3.81 1.97
N HIS A 184 20.20 4.32 2.70
CA HIS A 184 20.33 4.69 4.12
C HIS A 184 19.72 3.58 4.99
N ILE A 185 20.44 2.46 5.12
CA ILE A 185 20.07 1.26 5.86
C ILE A 185 21.16 1.02 6.91
N PRO A 186 20.83 1.01 8.22
CA PRO A 186 21.82 0.74 9.27
C PRO A 186 22.42 -0.66 9.11
N LEU A 187 23.75 -0.76 9.28
CA LEU A 187 24.41 -2.06 9.23
C LEU A 187 24.01 -2.94 10.40
N ARG A 188 23.87 -4.24 10.13
CA ARG A 188 23.86 -5.27 11.17
C ARG A 188 25.28 -5.62 11.53
N GLU A 189 25.60 -5.56 12.80
CA GLU A 189 26.85 -6.08 13.34
C GLU A 189 26.70 -7.58 13.56
N TYR A 190 27.45 -8.37 12.80
CA TYR A 190 27.54 -9.82 12.97
C TYR A 190 28.87 -10.15 13.66
N GLY A 191 28.94 -10.03 14.97
CA GLY A 191 30.10 -10.41 15.77
C GLY A 191 31.44 -9.92 15.22
N LYS A 192 32.52 -10.70 15.43
CA LYS A 192 33.89 -10.40 14.96
C LYS A 192 34.13 -10.68 13.47
N SER A 193 33.10 -10.90 12.68
CA SER A 193 33.23 -11.17 11.23
C SER A 193 33.90 -9.99 10.52
N LYS A 194 35.12 -10.18 10.08
CA LYS A 194 35.90 -9.22 9.28
C LYS A 194 35.27 -9.13 7.89
N HIS A 195 34.28 -8.28 7.72
CA HIS A 195 33.73 -7.98 6.38
C HIS A 195 34.81 -7.32 5.52
N LYS A 196 34.97 -7.79 4.28
CA LYS A 196 35.88 -7.16 3.32
C LYS A 196 35.56 -5.67 3.16
N ASN A 197 36.57 -4.81 3.23
CA ASN A 197 36.42 -3.35 3.20
C ASN A 197 35.74 -2.79 1.93
N TRP A 198 35.63 -3.59 0.88
CA TRP A 198 35.17 -3.23 -0.47
C TRP A 198 33.70 -3.58 -0.74
N SER A 199 32.96 -4.13 0.22
CA SER A 199 31.56 -4.44 -0.03
C SER A 199 30.73 -3.17 -0.24
N LYS A 200 29.79 -3.19 -1.20
CA LYS A 200 28.85 -2.07 -1.45
C LYS A 200 28.05 -1.68 -0.21
N ARG A 201 27.79 -2.63 0.67
CA ARG A 201 27.21 -2.46 1.99
C ARG A 201 28.03 -1.50 2.87
N ARG A 202 29.37 -1.63 2.92
CA ARG A 202 30.24 -0.70 3.67
C ARG A 202 30.37 0.66 3.01
N LEU A 203 30.38 0.72 1.69
CA LEU A 203 30.34 1.99 0.97
C LEU A 203 29.04 2.75 1.29
N ALA A 204 27.91 2.10 1.27
CA ALA A 204 26.64 2.72 1.66
C ALA A 204 26.66 3.25 3.11
N ALA A 205 27.32 2.50 4.05
CA ALA A 205 27.45 2.96 5.42
C ALA A 205 28.29 4.23 5.59
N LYS A 206 29.30 4.47 4.74
CA LYS A 206 30.09 5.72 4.75
C LYS A 206 29.25 6.95 4.37
N HIS A 207 28.22 6.76 3.55
CA HIS A 207 27.30 7.81 3.10
C HIS A 207 25.97 7.81 3.86
N PHE A 208 25.91 7.07 4.99
CA PHE A 208 24.71 6.99 5.81
C PHE A 208 24.41 8.33 6.49
N ASP A 209 23.25 8.90 6.15
CA ASP A 209 22.73 10.12 6.75
C ASP A 209 21.59 9.79 7.73
N LYS A 210 21.79 10.11 9.01
CA LYS A 210 20.80 9.92 10.07
C LYS A 210 19.54 10.75 9.84
N THR A 211 19.67 11.97 9.33
CA THR A 211 18.54 12.87 9.08
C THR A 211 17.62 12.30 8.00
N VAL A 212 18.20 11.76 6.94
CA VAL A 212 17.45 11.06 5.88
C VAL A 212 16.83 9.80 6.44
N TYR A 213 17.57 9.01 7.22
CA TYR A 213 17.11 7.76 7.82
C TYR A 213 15.90 7.95 8.74
N HIS A 214 15.88 8.99 9.59
CA HIS A 214 14.76 9.26 10.50
C HIS A 214 13.43 9.50 9.77
N GLN A 215 13.45 9.89 8.51
CA GLN A 215 12.23 9.99 7.72
C GLN A 215 11.51 8.65 7.53
N ARG A 216 12.16 7.52 7.83
CA ARG A 216 11.55 6.20 7.85
C ARG A 216 10.30 6.13 8.75
N GLU A 217 10.28 6.86 9.85
CA GLU A 217 9.15 6.89 10.80
C GLU A 217 7.82 7.29 10.13
N LEU A 218 7.87 8.01 9.02
CA LEU A 218 6.68 8.40 8.28
C LEU A 218 5.90 7.20 7.72
N ILE A 219 6.57 6.07 7.41
CA ILE A 219 5.86 4.88 6.94
C ILE A 219 5.04 4.24 8.05
N GLU A 220 5.54 4.24 9.28
CA GLU A 220 4.83 3.73 10.46
C GLU A 220 3.56 4.56 10.73
N SER A 221 3.70 5.88 10.65
CA SER A 221 2.57 6.81 10.75
C SER A 221 1.51 6.56 9.67
N CYS A 222 1.95 6.31 8.42
CA CYS A 222 1.04 5.96 7.33
C CYS A 222 0.37 4.60 7.53
N PHE A 223 1.07 3.59 8.06
CA PHE A 223 0.46 2.32 8.46
C PHE A 223 -0.60 2.51 9.54
N GLY A 224 -0.31 3.31 10.56
CA GLY A 224 -1.27 3.67 11.59
C GLY A 224 -2.52 4.34 11.01
N SER A 225 -2.33 5.27 10.08
CA SER A 225 -3.42 5.94 9.37
C SER A 225 -4.30 4.96 8.57
N VAL A 226 -3.68 4.07 7.78
CA VAL A 226 -4.40 3.03 7.01
C VAL A 226 -5.19 2.11 7.93
N LYS A 227 -4.58 1.63 9.01
CA LYS A 227 -5.23 0.71 9.96
C LYS A 227 -6.38 1.37 10.70
N ARG A 228 -6.25 2.62 11.12
CA ARG A 228 -7.33 3.38 11.79
C ARG A 228 -8.49 3.64 10.82
N LYS A 229 -8.22 4.11 9.60
CA LYS A 229 -9.26 4.46 8.62
C LYS A 229 -9.94 3.24 8.02
N TYR A 230 -9.17 2.24 7.60
CA TYR A 230 -9.68 1.13 6.78
C TYR A 230 -9.68 -0.22 7.52
N GLY A 231 -9.28 -0.24 8.81
CA GLY A 231 -9.25 -1.41 9.67
C GLY A 231 -7.91 -2.14 9.67
N SER A 232 -7.58 -2.72 10.83
CA SER A 232 -6.34 -3.48 11.09
C SER A 232 -6.48 -4.98 10.86
N SER A 233 -7.70 -5.45 10.55
CA SER A 233 -8.01 -6.86 10.32
C SER A 233 -8.58 -7.10 8.93
N VAL A 234 -8.49 -8.34 8.44
CA VAL A 234 -9.01 -8.78 7.15
C VAL A 234 -9.96 -9.96 7.33
N ASN A 235 -11.22 -9.77 6.95
CA ASN A 235 -12.28 -10.78 7.09
C ASN A 235 -12.41 -11.72 5.88
N SER A 236 -11.70 -11.44 4.78
CA SER A 236 -11.69 -12.28 3.59
C SER A 236 -11.01 -13.62 3.87
N LYS A 237 -11.55 -14.73 3.30
CA LYS A 237 -11.02 -16.08 3.52
C LYS A 237 -9.99 -16.50 2.46
N LYS A 238 -10.25 -16.22 1.17
CA LYS A 238 -9.36 -16.62 0.06
C LYS A 238 -8.16 -15.70 -0.05
N ALA A 239 -6.98 -16.25 -0.34
CA ALA A 239 -5.73 -15.50 -0.48
C ALA A 239 -5.82 -14.33 -1.48
N SER A 240 -6.49 -14.53 -2.63
CA SER A 240 -6.70 -13.50 -3.65
C SER A 240 -7.56 -12.35 -3.15
N THR A 241 -8.67 -12.64 -2.45
CA THR A 241 -9.56 -11.60 -1.90
C THR A 241 -8.92 -10.88 -0.71
N ILE A 242 -8.10 -11.56 0.11
CA ILE A 242 -7.28 -10.94 1.15
C ILE A 242 -6.32 -9.91 0.54
N LYS A 243 -5.60 -10.32 -0.52
CA LYS A 243 -4.69 -9.42 -1.24
C LYS A 243 -5.43 -8.21 -1.81
N SER A 244 -6.54 -8.44 -2.52
CA SER A 244 -7.35 -7.35 -3.06
C SER A 244 -7.88 -6.39 -1.99
N ASP A 245 -8.25 -6.89 -0.81
CA ASP A 245 -8.70 -6.08 0.32
C ASP A 245 -7.59 -5.14 0.82
N ILE A 246 -6.40 -5.66 1.08
CA ILE A 246 -5.28 -4.85 1.58
C ILE A 246 -4.79 -3.86 0.50
N TYR A 247 -4.60 -4.31 -0.74
CA TYR A 247 -4.24 -3.41 -1.84
C TYR A 247 -5.26 -2.30 -2.04
N GLY A 248 -6.55 -2.64 -2.00
CA GLY A 248 -7.62 -1.65 -2.14
C GLY A 248 -7.58 -0.58 -1.05
N ARG A 249 -7.24 -0.92 0.20
CA ARG A 249 -7.03 0.05 1.29
C ARG A 249 -5.86 1.00 1.01
N LEU A 250 -4.74 0.47 0.47
CA LEU A 250 -3.59 1.30 0.10
C LEU A 250 -3.95 2.25 -1.06
N VAL A 251 -4.68 1.76 -2.07
CA VAL A 251 -5.16 2.60 -3.17
C VAL A 251 -6.14 3.67 -2.67
N CYS A 252 -7.06 3.32 -1.76
CA CYS A 252 -7.93 4.29 -1.10
C CYS A 252 -7.11 5.35 -0.34
N HIS A 253 -6.08 4.94 0.41
CA HIS A 253 -5.18 5.89 1.06
C HIS A 253 -4.58 6.85 0.04
N ASN A 254 -3.98 6.36 -1.04
CA ASN A 254 -3.36 7.20 -2.07
C ASN A 254 -4.34 8.16 -2.75
N ILE A 255 -5.57 7.71 -3.01
CA ILE A 255 -6.59 8.52 -3.69
C ILE A 255 -7.12 9.64 -2.79
N PHE A 256 -7.33 9.34 -1.50
CA PHE A 256 -7.99 10.25 -0.56
C PHE A 256 -7.02 10.94 0.41
N TYR A 257 -5.71 10.66 0.30
CA TYR A 257 -4.71 11.33 1.11
C TYR A 257 -4.33 12.66 0.44
N TYR A 258 -4.72 13.76 1.06
CA TYR A 258 -4.31 15.11 0.65
C TYR A 258 -3.18 15.57 1.57
N PHE A 259 -2.01 15.75 1.00
CA PHE A 259 -0.89 16.39 1.67
C PHE A 259 -0.93 17.90 1.38
N ILE A 260 -1.26 18.69 2.37
CA ILE A 260 -1.10 20.15 2.30
C ILE A 260 0.40 20.41 2.50
N ARG A 261 1.07 20.75 1.41
CA ARG A 261 2.44 21.25 1.48
C ARG A 261 2.36 22.67 2.04
N VAL A 262 2.58 22.82 3.34
CA VAL A 262 2.90 24.13 3.91
C VAL A 262 4.27 24.47 3.35
N LEU A 263 4.30 25.28 2.30
CA LEU A 263 5.50 25.94 1.82
C LEU A 263 5.97 26.81 2.99
N GLY A 264 7.13 26.48 3.54
CA GLY A 264 7.71 27.20 4.65
C GLY A 264 7.79 28.70 4.32
N GLN A 265 6.98 29.46 4.98
CA GLN A 265 7.31 30.84 5.27
C GLN A 265 8.06 30.83 6.59
N SER A 266 9.29 31.29 6.51
CA SER A 266 10.09 31.74 7.64
C SER A 266 9.24 32.50 8.66
N HIS A 267 9.42 32.16 9.92
CA HIS A 267 9.04 32.91 11.12
C HIS A 267 8.15 34.15 10.90
N ALA A 268 6.88 34.02 11.06
CA ALA A 268 5.90 34.88 11.74
C ALA A 268 4.47 34.57 11.26
N ASN A 269 3.58 34.43 12.23
CA ASN A 269 2.12 34.29 12.12
C ASN A 269 1.55 32.89 11.88
N ARG A 270 1.25 32.23 13.01
CA ARG A 270 0.26 31.15 13.10
C ARG A 270 -1.12 31.72 12.78
N ASN A 271 -1.53 31.68 11.53
CA ASN A 271 -2.93 31.74 11.16
C ASN A 271 -3.31 30.50 10.40
N PHE A 272 -4.10 29.67 11.05
CA PHE A 272 -4.73 28.49 10.45
C PHE A 272 -5.70 28.97 9.37
N TYR A 273 -5.31 28.80 8.10
CA TYR A 273 -6.28 28.84 7.01
C TYR A 273 -6.96 27.48 6.89
N ILE A 274 -8.15 27.42 7.45
CA ILE A 274 -9.15 26.41 7.08
C ILE A 274 -9.54 26.72 5.65
N ILE A 275 -8.95 26.01 4.67
CA ILE A 275 -9.45 26.07 3.28
C ILE A 275 -10.72 25.24 3.25
N ASN A 276 -11.81 25.99 3.07
CA ASN A 276 -13.19 25.59 2.96
C ASN A 276 -13.43 24.37 2.08
N TYR A 277 -14.29 23.53 2.57
CA TYR A 277 -14.97 22.39 1.92
C TYR A 277 -16.01 22.84 0.86
N ASN A 278 -15.75 23.87 0.06
CA ASN A 278 -16.72 24.40 -0.91
C ASN A 278 -16.31 24.22 -2.38
N ILE A 279 -15.90 23.00 -2.77
CA ILE A 279 -15.76 22.66 -4.20
C ILE A 279 -16.52 21.35 -4.53
N PHE A 280 -17.72 21.18 -4.00
CA PHE A 280 -18.60 20.09 -4.46
C PHE A 280 -20.10 20.42 -4.42
N ILE A 281 -20.46 21.68 -4.38
CA ILE A 281 -21.83 22.09 -4.65
C ILE A 281 -21.71 23.32 -5.54
N ASN A 282 -21.83 23.12 -6.83
CA ASN A 282 -22.25 23.97 -7.92
C ASN A 282 -21.49 23.68 -9.21
N SER A 283 -22.09 22.96 -10.06
CA SER A 283 -22.33 23.32 -11.50
C SER A 283 -23.12 22.19 -12.14
N ASP A 284 -24.21 22.62 -12.60
CA ASP A 284 -25.24 22.06 -13.47
C ASP A 284 -24.81 20.96 -14.44
#